data_4202b3bdb96e7b47d2eeef3eeed14e0e
#
_entry.id   4202b3bdb96e7b47d2eeef3eeed14e0e
#
_cell.length_a   1.000
_cell.length_b   1.000
_cell.length_c   1.000
_cell.angle_alpha   90.00
_cell.angle_beta   90.00
_cell.angle_gamma   90.00
#
_symmetry.space_group_name_H-M   'P 1'
#
loop_
_entity.id
_entity.type
_entity.pdbx_description
1 polymer ?
#
loop_
_entity_poly.entity_id
_entity_poly.type
_entity_poly.pdbx_seq_one_letter_code
_entity_poly.pdbx_strand_id
1 'polypeptide(L)'
;ILVHFAGNGKMNPDQINKVVNPIKKNNADFVSGSRFLKNGGIKNTPYYRIFLIFFFSKFVSFLFKRNISDASCGFRAFKLDLFNNFQKNYNQKRFYKYGYEYYTFGKIISNKNKKFKEVSVTMNYPSKTIYTKMRPFIDWFVIVYYWLLGYYDNVKI
;
A
#
# COMPACT_ATOMS: atom_id res chain seq x y z
N ILE A 1 4.15 5.30 -15.86
CA ILE A 1 3.51 5.13 -14.54
C ILE A 1 2.97 3.72 -14.48
N LEU A 2 3.24 3.03 -13.40
CA LEU A 2 2.69 1.71 -13.10
C LEU A 2 1.58 1.86 -12.06
N VAL A 3 0.45 1.16 -12.28
CA VAL A 3 -0.67 1.14 -11.35
C VAL A 3 -0.87 -0.28 -10.84
N HIS A 4 -0.82 -0.44 -9.52
CA HIS A 4 -1.22 -1.66 -8.86
C HIS A 4 -2.72 -1.61 -8.54
N PHE A 5 -3.47 -2.46 -9.23
CA PHE A 5 -4.92 -2.53 -9.14
C PHE A 5 -5.36 -3.99 -9.03
N ALA A 6 -6.00 -4.35 -7.94
CA ALA A 6 -6.46 -5.72 -7.74
C ALA A 6 -7.80 -5.98 -8.46
N GLY A 7 -7.82 -6.93 -9.40
CA GLY A 7 -9.01 -7.34 -10.16
C GLY A 7 -10.03 -8.17 -9.37
N ASN A 8 -10.26 -7.81 -8.10
CA ASN A 8 -11.14 -8.56 -7.17
C ASN A 8 -12.47 -7.86 -6.88
N GLY A 9 -12.84 -6.85 -7.69
CA GLY A 9 -14.10 -6.12 -7.59
C GLY A 9 -14.22 -5.15 -6.40
N LYS A 10 -13.16 -4.98 -5.60
CA LYS A 10 -13.20 -4.09 -4.41
C LYS A 10 -12.85 -2.64 -4.73
N MET A 11 -12.05 -2.45 -5.76
CA MET A 11 -11.58 -1.13 -6.20
C MET A 11 -12.39 -0.67 -7.40
N ASN A 12 -12.81 0.61 -7.40
CA ASN A 12 -13.49 1.19 -8.56
C ASN A 12 -12.46 1.70 -9.57
N PRO A 13 -12.49 1.22 -10.84
CA PRO A 13 -11.61 1.69 -11.91
C PRO A 13 -11.67 3.20 -12.16
N ASP A 14 -12.82 3.84 -11.97
CA ASP A 14 -13.00 5.29 -12.14
C ASP A 14 -12.07 6.12 -11.24
N GLN A 15 -11.55 5.52 -10.19
CA GLN A 15 -10.63 6.16 -9.27
C GLN A 15 -9.15 6.06 -9.69
N ILE A 16 -8.83 5.37 -10.80
CA ILE A 16 -7.44 5.23 -11.28
C ILE A 16 -6.80 6.61 -11.48
N ASN A 17 -7.53 7.57 -12.02
CA ASN A 17 -7.03 8.91 -12.22
C ASN A 17 -6.65 9.63 -10.91
N LYS A 18 -7.28 9.28 -9.76
CA LYS A 18 -6.91 9.86 -8.47
C LYS A 18 -5.48 9.48 -8.05
N VAL A 19 -5.06 8.24 -8.29
CA VAL A 19 -3.71 7.77 -7.95
C VAL A 19 -2.68 8.15 -9.01
N VAL A 20 -3.08 8.32 -10.27
CA VAL A 20 -2.18 8.62 -11.40
C VAL A 20 -1.87 10.11 -11.52
N ASN A 21 -2.87 10.98 -11.35
CA ASN A 21 -2.73 12.42 -11.58
C ASN A 21 -1.64 13.11 -10.76
N PRO A 22 -1.41 12.79 -9.47
CA PRO A 22 -0.31 13.40 -8.73
C PRO A 22 1.06 13.09 -9.33
N ILE A 23 1.24 11.90 -9.92
CA ILE A 23 2.47 11.51 -10.60
C ILE A 23 2.62 12.24 -11.93
N LYS A 24 1.56 12.31 -12.75
CA LYS A 24 1.56 13.07 -14.00
C LYS A 24 1.93 14.53 -13.79
N LYS A 25 1.49 15.12 -12.69
CA LYS A 25 1.78 16.51 -12.31
C LYS A 25 3.14 16.68 -11.60
N ASN A 26 3.99 15.66 -11.53
CA ASN A 26 5.26 15.65 -10.78
C ASN A 26 5.17 16.01 -9.27
N ASN A 27 3.98 15.90 -8.69
CA ASN A 27 3.72 16.15 -7.27
C ASN A 27 3.99 14.94 -6.37
N ALA A 28 4.19 13.77 -6.98
CA ALA A 28 4.53 12.53 -6.29
C ALA A 28 5.34 11.60 -7.22
N ASP A 29 6.17 10.76 -6.60
CA ASP A 29 6.84 9.64 -7.27
C ASP A 29 6.10 8.34 -6.98
N PHE A 30 5.43 8.28 -5.83
CA PHE A 30 4.61 7.17 -5.37
C PHE A 30 3.33 7.69 -4.71
N VAL A 31 2.19 7.13 -5.12
CA VAL A 31 0.86 7.46 -4.60
C VAL A 31 0.21 6.20 -4.06
N SER A 32 -0.32 6.26 -2.85
CA SER A 32 -1.17 5.23 -2.25
C SER A 32 -2.59 5.74 -2.07
N GLY A 33 -3.57 4.91 -2.38
CA GLY A 33 -4.94 5.18 -1.98
C GLY A 33 -5.08 5.09 -0.46
N SER A 34 -5.91 5.93 0.12
CA SER A 34 -6.31 5.84 1.51
C SER A 34 -7.84 5.89 1.65
N ARG A 35 -8.37 4.97 2.43
CA ARG A 35 -9.79 4.87 2.77
C ARG A 35 -10.17 5.77 3.96
N PHE A 36 -9.17 6.30 4.66
CA PHE A 36 -9.32 7.09 5.88
C PHE A 36 -9.15 8.59 5.68
N LEU A 37 -8.77 9.04 4.49
CA LEU A 37 -8.77 10.46 4.15
C LEU A 37 -10.19 10.99 3.96
N LYS A 38 -10.37 12.31 4.10
CA LYS A 38 -11.64 13.00 3.77
C LYS A 38 -12.08 12.59 2.35
N ASN A 39 -13.33 12.20 2.20
CA ASN A 39 -13.90 11.64 0.95
C ASN A 39 -13.37 10.25 0.55
N GLY A 40 -12.63 9.57 1.43
CA GLY A 40 -12.37 8.14 1.33
C GLY A 40 -13.47 7.32 1.96
N GLY A 41 -13.43 6.00 1.78
CA GLY A 41 -14.43 5.15 2.39
C GLY A 41 -14.15 3.66 2.28
N ILE A 42 -14.77 2.93 3.20
CA ILE A 42 -14.70 1.47 3.24
C ILE A 42 -16.10 0.95 3.54
N LYS A 43 -16.65 0.13 2.63
CA LYS A 43 -17.99 -0.46 2.79
C LYS A 43 -17.88 -1.97 3.05
N ASN A 44 -18.85 -2.51 3.78
CA ASN A 44 -18.97 -3.95 4.07
C ASN A 44 -17.72 -4.54 4.73
N THR A 45 -17.12 -3.81 5.68
CA THR A 45 -15.97 -4.30 6.46
C THR A 45 -16.35 -4.28 7.94
N PRO A 46 -16.03 -5.34 8.70
CA PRO A 46 -16.26 -5.37 10.14
C PRO A 46 -15.49 -4.26 10.87
N TYR A 47 -16.10 -3.66 11.89
CA TYR A 47 -15.50 -2.53 12.63
C TYR A 47 -14.15 -2.87 13.27
N TYR A 48 -14.01 -4.07 13.84
CA TYR A 48 -12.75 -4.50 14.45
C TYR A 48 -11.58 -4.46 13.45
N ARG A 49 -11.85 -4.81 12.17
CA ARG A 49 -10.84 -4.76 11.12
C ARG A 49 -10.47 -3.33 10.74
N ILE A 50 -11.45 -2.42 10.69
CA ILE A 50 -11.21 -0.99 10.45
C ILE A 50 -10.29 -0.44 11.54
N PHE A 51 -10.57 -0.77 12.80
CA PHE A 51 -9.76 -0.40 13.94
C PHE A 51 -8.32 -0.93 13.83
N LEU A 52 -8.17 -2.22 13.50
CA LEU A 52 -6.85 -2.84 13.34
C LEU A 52 -6.03 -2.22 12.20
N ILE A 53 -6.67 -1.92 11.06
CA ILE A 53 -6.01 -1.24 9.94
C ILE A 53 -5.55 0.17 10.37
N PHE A 54 -6.40 0.90 11.07
CA PHE A 54 -6.06 2.23 11.57
C PHE A 54 -4.86 2.18 12.53
N PHE A 55 -4.91 1.29 13.52
CA PHE A 55 -3.81 1.12 14.48
C PHE A 55 -2.51 0.71 13.80
N PHE A 56 -2.57 -0.26 12.89
CA PHE A 56 -1.43 -0.69 12.08
C PHE A 56 -0.86 0.48 11.24
N SER A 57 -1.72 1.29 10.64
CA SER A 57 -1.28 2.45 9.85
C SER A 57 -0.55 3.49 10.72
N LYS A 58 -1.00 3.69 11.96
CA LYS A 58 -0.30 4.55 12.92
C LYS A 58 1.07 4.00 13.30
N PHE A 59 1.16 2.69 13.55
CA PHE A 59 2.45 2.03 13.83
C PHE A 59 3.43 2.20 12.65
N VAL A 60 2.96 1.95 11.43
CA VAL A 60 3.76 2.11 10.22
C VAL A 60 4.16 3.58 10.02
N SER A 61 3.25 4.51 10.26
CA SER A 61 3.51 5.95 10.18
C SER A 61 4.63 6.37 11.14
N PHE A 62 4.60 5.86 12.36
CA PHE A 62 5.65 6.08 13.37
C PHE A 62 7.00 5.47 12.94
N LEU A 63 6.99 4.21 12.52
CA LEU A 63 8.19 3.47 12.11
C LEU A 63 8.92 4.16 10.95
N PHE A 64 8.19 4.59 9.95
CA PHE A 64 8.77 5.21 8.76
C PHE A 64 8.91 6.73 8.88
N LYS A 65 8.47 7.34 9.99
CA LYS A 65 8.45 8.81 10.19
C LYS A 65 7.83 9.53 8.99
N ARG A 66 6.69 9.02 8.51
CA ARG A 66 5.88 9.57 7.42
C ARG A 66 4.42 9.54 7.81
N ASN A 67 3.66 10.53 7.36
CA ASN A 67 2.22 10.54 7.56
C ASN A 67 1.57 9.52 6.61
N ILE A 68 1.13 8.38 7.16
CA ILE A 68 0.50 7.28 6.44
C ILE A 68 -0.83 6.99 7.14
N SER A 69 -1.91 7.25 6.44
CA SER A 69 -3.26 7.04 6.97
C SER A 69 -3.82 5.65 6.66
N ASP A 70 -3.34 4.98 5.60
CA ASP A 70 -3.78 3.64 5.21
C ASP A 70 -2.64 2.78 4.65
N ALA A 71 -1.92 2.11 5.53
CA ALA A 71 -0.81 1.24 5.16
C ALA A 71 -1.24 -0.04 4.42
N SER A 72 -2.50 -0.43 4.51
CA SER A 72 -3.01 -1.69 3.96
C SER A 72 -3.74 -1.56 2.62
N CYS A 73 -3.87 -0.34 2.09
CA CYS A 73 -4.51 -0.12 0.80
C CYS A 73 -3.61 -0.58 -0.34
N GLY A 74 -4.08 -1.55 -1.13
CA GLY A 74 -3.34 -2.06 -2.30
C GLY A 74 -3.56 -1.26 -3.58
N PHE A 75 -4.33 -0.18 -3.55
CA PHE A 75 -4.54 0.68 -4.71
C PHE A 75 -3.44 1.74 -4.77
N ARG A 76 -2.45 1.54 -5.65
CA ARG A 76 -1.23 2.34 -5.68
C ARG A 76 -0.79 2.66 -7.10
N ALA A 77 -0.07 3.77 -7.25
CA ALA A 77 0.60 4.12 -8.49
C ALA A 77 2.01 4.63 -8.21
N PHE A 78 2.95 4.40 -9.12
CA PHE A 78 4.32 4.86 -8.98
C PHE A 78 5.02 5.04 -10.34
N LYS A 79 6.09 5.84 -10.34
CA LYS A 79 6.94 6.01 -11.52
C LYS A 79 7.63 4.71 -11.88
N LEU A 80 7.75 4.41 -13.17
CA LEU A 80 8.32 3.17 -13.67
C LEU A 80 9.80 2.99 -13.24
N ASP A 81 10.54 4.08 -13.14
CA ASP A 81 11.95 4.05 -12.71
C ASP A 81 12.11 3.47 -11.30
N LEU A 82 11.13 3.71 -10.41
CA LEU A 82 11.12 3.08 -9.09
C LEU A 82 11.00 1.55 -9.19
N PHE A 83 10.21 1.07 -10.13
CA PHE A 83 10.04 -0.36 -10.36
C PHE A 83 11.32 -1.00 -10.92
N ASN A 84 11.94 -0.37 -11.92
CA ASN A 84 13.16 -0.88 -12.55
C ASN A 84 14.32 -1.00 -11.56
N ASN A 85 14.45 -0.04 -10.63
CA ASN A 85 15.45 -0.09 -9.57
C ASN A 85 15.23 -1.26 -8.58
N PHE A 86 13.99 -1.74 -8.45
CA PHE A 86 13.69 -2.89 -7.60
C PHE A 86 13.87 -4.22 -8.32
N GLN A 87 13.63 -4.27 -9.64
CA GLN A 87 13.78 -5.50 -10.43
C GLN A 87 15.21 -6.03 -10.43
N LYS A 88 16.23 -5.18 -10.43
CA LYS A 88 17.63 -5.59 -10.41
C LYS A 88 17.97 -6.49 -9.22
N ASN A 89 17.28 -6.33 -8.10
CA ASN A 89 17.48 -7.10 -6.88
C ASN A 89 16.30 -8.04 -6.58
N TYR A 90 15.42 -8.26 -7.57
CA TYR A 90 14.21 -9.03 -7.40
C TYR A 90 14.45 -10.52 -7.58
N ASN A 91 14.44 -11.25 -6.48
CA ASN A 91 14.38 -12.72 -6.51
C ASN A 91 12.92 -13.15 -6.20
N GLN A 92 12.21 -13.63 -7.22
CA GLN A 92 10.81 -14.06 -7.07
C GLN A 92 10.60 -15.11 -5.97
N LYS A 93 11.58 -16.00 -5.78
CA LYS A 93 11.53 -17.04 -4.73
C LYS A 93 11.53 -16.49 -3.31
N ARG A 94 11.98 -15.24 -3.13
CA ARG A 94 12.02 -14.56 -1.81
C ARG A 94 10.65 -14.05 -1.35
N PHE A 95 9.70 -13.87 -2.27
CA PHE A 95 8.43 -13.23 -1.96
C PHE A 95 7.28 -14.24 -2.00
N TYR A 96 6.62 -14.38 -0.85
CA TYR A 96 5.46 -15.23 -0.70
C TYR A 96 4.18 -14.39 -0.64
N LYS A 97 3.14 -14.76 -1.41
CA LYS A 97 1.83 -14.08 -1.44
C LYS A 97 1.93 -12.57 -1.64
N TYR A 98 1.64 -11.81 -0.57
CA TYR A 98 1.60 -10.34 -0.55
C TYR A 98 2.98 -9.69 -0.39
N GLY A 99 4.03 -10.49 -0.26
CA GLY A 99 5.36 -10.04 0.13
C GLY A 99 5.93 -8.94 -0.77
N TYR A 100 5.81 -9.10 -2.09
CA TYR A 100 6.33 -8.12 -3.04
C TYR A 100 5.69 -6.74 -2.88
N GLU A 101 4.36 -6.70 -2.73
CA GLU A 101 3.60 -5.46 -2.58
C GLU A 101 4.05 -4.67 -1.36
N TYR A 102 4.15 -5.33 -0.21
CA TYR A 102 4.51 -4.67 1.04
C TYR A 102 6.00 -4.36 1.15
N TYR A 103 6.86 -5.21 0.62
CA TYR A 103 8.30 -4.93 0.49
C TYR A 103 8.55 -3.68 -0.35
N THR A 104 7.97 -3.61 -1.55
CA THR A 104 8.10 -2.46 -2.45
C THR A 104 7.61 -1.18 -1.80
N PHE A 105 6.48 -1.24 -1.13
CA PHE A 105 5.94 -0.10 -0.40
C PHE A 105 6.90 0.35 0.72
N GLY A 106 7.37 -0.57 1.57
CA GLY A 106 8.33 -0.28 2.63
C GLY A 106 9.61 0.34 2.10
N LYS A 107 10.16 -0.22 1.03
CA LYS A 107 11.38 0.29 0.39
C LYS A 107 11.22 1.70 -0.17
N ILE A 108 10.10 1.99 -0.83
CA ILE A 108 9.84 3.33 -1.40
C ILE A 108 9.67 4.36 -0.30
N ILE A 109 8.85 4.09 0.71
CA ILE A 109 8.53 5.09 1.73
C ILE A 109 9.67 5.34 2.73
N SER A 110 10.60 4.39 2.87
CA SER A 110 11.82 4.61 3.66
C SER A 110 12.78 5.58 2.98
N ASN A 111 12.75 5.69 1.65
CA ASN A 111 13.57 6.66 0.92
C ASN A 111 12.97 8.07 1.02
N LYS A 112 13.57 8.90 1.86
CA LYS A 112 13.10 10.28 2.12
C LYS A 112 13.17 11.20 0.90
N ASN A 113 14.03 10.91 -0.06
CA ASN A 113 14.18 11.68 -1.30
C ASN A 113 13.01 11.43 -2.29
N LYS A 114 12.17 10.42 -2.05
CA LYS A 114 11.00 10.14 -2.89
C LYS A 114 9.75 10.82 -2.35
N LYS A 115 9.04 11.49 -3.25
CA LYS A 115 7.78 12.18 -2.94
C LYS A 115 6.65 11.15 -2.82
N PHE A 116 6.19 10.93 -1.59
CA PHE A 116 5.04 10.07 -1.28
C PHE A 116 3.78 10.90 -1.05
N LYS A 117 2.65 10.46 -1.57
CA LYS A 117 1.34 11.09 -1.36
C LYS A 117 0.25 10.04 -1.18
N GLU A 118 -0.71 10.33 -0.31
CA GLU A 118 -1.97 9.59 -0.24
C GLU A 118 -3.10 10.37 -0.92
N VAL A 119 -4.03 9.63 -1.52
CA VAL A 119 -5.26 10.16 -2.11
C VAL A 119 -6.47 9.39 -1.63
N SER A 120 -7.60 10.06 -1.48
CA SER A 120 -8.83 9.43 -1.02
C SER A 120 -9.38 8.45 -2.05
N VAL A 121 -9.61 7.21 -1.62
CA VAL A 121 -10.25 6.16 -2.42
C VAL A 121 -11.35 5.47 -1.63
N THR A 122 -12.32 4.90 -2.33
CA THR A 122 -13.35 4.05 -1.74
C THR A 122 -13.13 2.61 -2.14
N MET A 123 -13.34 1.70 -1.18
CA MET A 123 -13.33 0.26 -1.42
C MET A 123 -14.63 -0.37 -0.96
N ASN A 124 -15.22 -1.17 -1.82
CA ASN A 124 -16.43 -1.96 -1.53
C ASN A 124 -16.05 -3.42 -1.41
N TYR A 125 -16.27 -3.99 -0.23
CA TYR A 125 -16.13 -5.44 -0.07
C TYR A 125 -17.45 -6.13 -0.41
N PRO A 126 -17.42 -7.35 -0.98
CA PRO A 126 -18.64 -8.06 -1.40
C PRO A 126 -19.64 -8.29 -0.25
N SER A 127 -19.12 -8.61 0.93
CA SER A 127 -19.93 -8.78 2.14
C SER A 127 -19.09 -8.57 3.40
N LYS A 128 -19.75 -8.48 4.57
CA LYS A 128 -19.05 -8.43 5.86
C LYS A 128 -18.44 -9.77 6.28
N THR A 129 -18.89 -10.88 5.71
CA THR A 129 -18.43 -12.23 6.03
C THR A 129 -17.35 -12.71 5.06
N ILE A 130 -17.50 -12.44 3.75
CA ILE A 130 -16.55 -12.86 2.70
C ILE A 130 -15.83 -11.63 2.14
N TYR A 131 -15.04 -10.98 2.97
CA TYR A 131 -14.39 -9.73 2.61
C TYR A 131 -12.88 -9.86 2.34
N THR A 132 -12.25 -10.97 2.76
CA THR A 132 -10.81 -11.16 2.58
C THR A 132 -10.43 -12.62 2.47
N LYS A 133 -9.38 -12.89 1.67
CA LYS A 133 -8.68 -14.18 1.61
C LYS A 133 -7.49 -14.23 2.57
N MET A 134 -7.22 -13.15 3.31
CA MET A 134 -6.11 -13.10 4.27
C MET A 134 -6.48 -13.89 5.53
N ARG A 135 -5.55 -14.71 5.98
CA ARG A 135 -5.65 -15.41 7.26
C ARG A 135 -5.28 -14.44 8.38
N PRO A 136 -6.17 -14.20 9.36
CA PRO A 136 -5.87 -13.36 10.51
C PRO A 136 -4.59 -13.83 11.21
N PHE A 137 -3.82 -12.89 11.75
CA PHE A 137 -2.53 -13.07 12.42
C PHE A 137 -1.40 -13.57 11.52
N ILE A 138 -1.53 -14.72 10.82
CA ILE A 138 -0.46 -15.31 10.01
C ILE A 138 -0.03 -14.38 8.87
N ASP A 139 -0.98 -13.96 8.05
CA ASP A 139 -0.66 -13.09 6.91
C ASP A 139 -0.29 -11.67 7.37
N TRP A 140 -0.69 -11.24 8.57
CA TRP A 140 -0.28 -9.97 9.16
C TRP A 140 1.20 -9.96 9.57
N PHE A 141 1.69 -11.03 10.19
CA PHE A 141 3.13 -11.18 10.48
C PHE A 141 3.96 -11.16 9.19
N VAL A 142 3.48 -11.84 8.15
CA VAL A 142 4.12 -11.83 6.83
C VAL A 142 4.18 -10.41 6.26
N ILE A 143 3.11 -9.63 6.37
CA ILE A 143 3.05 -8.23 5.92
C ILE A 143 4.07 -7.36 6.68
N VAL A 144 4.08 -7.45 8.01
CA VAL A 144 5.03 -6.70 8.85
C VAL A 144 6.47 -7.07 8.50
N TYR A 145 6.76 -8.36 8.35
CA TYR A 145 8.09 -8.83 7.96
C TYR A 145 8.57 -8.20 6.65
N TYR A 146 7.74 -8.20 5.60
CA TYR A 146 8.12 -7.62 4.32
C TYR A 146 8.23 -6.09 4.35
N TRP A 147 7.46 -5.42 5.18
CA TRP A 147 7.61 -3.99 5.43
C TRP A 147 8.99 -3.68 6.04
N LEU A 148 9.36 -4.39 7.09
CA LEU A 148 10.65 -4.24 7.76
C LEU A 148 11.80 -4.60 6.82
N LEU A 149 11.66 -5.67 6.05
CA LEU A 149 12.66 -6.07 5.08
C LEU A 149 12.90 -4.95 4.03
N GLY A 150 11.83 -4.34 3.51
CA GLY A 150 11.93 -3.21 2.59
C GLY A 150 12.59 -1.97 3.23
N TYR A 151 12.36 -1.75 4.52
CA TYR A 151 13.03 -0.71 5.28
C TYR A 151 14.53 -0.96 5.39
N TYR A 152 14.92 -2.13 5.87
CA TYR A 152 16.34 -2.49 6.09
C TYR A 152 17.15 -2.54 4.80
N ASP A 153 16.58 -3.07 3.72
CA ASP A 153 17.25 -3.12 2.41
C ASP A 153 17.47 -1.73 1.80
N ASN A 154 16.82 -0.69 2.29
CA ASN A 154 17.04 0.69 1.86
C ASN A 154 18.06 1.44 2.72
N VAL A 155 18.23 1.03 3.99
CA VAL A 155 19.21 1.63 4.90
C VAL A 155 20.63 1.16 4.61
N LYS A 156 20.79 0.02 3.92
CA LYS A 156 22.08 -0.58 3.56
C LYS A 156 22.65 -0.09 2.21
N ILE A 157 21.96 0.80 1.51
CA ILE A 157 22.40 1.45 0.27
C ILE A 157 22.70 2.92 0.53
#